data_003651ddfb4bd97941216d16a7d905d4
#
_entry.id   003651ddfb4bd97941216d16a7d905d4
#
_cell.length_a   1.000
_cell.length_b   1.000
_cell.length_c   1.000
_cell.angle_alpha   90.00
_cell.angle_beta   90.00
_cell.angle_gamma   90.00
#
_symmetry.space_group_name_H-M   'P 1'
#
loop_
_entity.id
_entity.type
_entity.pdbx_description
1 polymer ?
#
loop_
_entity_poly.entity_id
_entity_poly.type
_entity_poly.pdbx_seq_one_letter_code
_entity_poly.pdbx_strand_id
1 'polypeptide(L)'
;MYRAARVEEHHGNLDEHYASDRMASLIDTLRYSTDDKRHNRPNPSKIPFDGDIYNNLASYRNAVERYRKLRDAVGDAVDTPETQEVRATLAATVEEEVGQRIGLERDMQAALRIEIEQLETGRTIIDDGAERSVDAGFIDVTTRDASGTTVVIERKTGPAGQRAVAQILSYMGDVAAEEESGKVRGILVGSSFDAKAKAAARMVPSLILRKYSVRFLFSDGHA
;
A
#
# COMPACT_ATOMS: atom_id res chain seq x y z
N MET A 1 7.97 10.73 -2.49
CA MET A 1 8.31 12.15 -2.26
C MET A 1 7.12 13.08 -2.08
N TYR A 2 6.04 12.97 -2.82
CA TYR A 2 4.86 13.82 -2.63
C TYR A 2 4.44 14.00 -1.16
N ARG A 3 4.47 12.94 -0.34
CA ARG A 3 4.06 13.03 1.07
C ARG A 3 5.11 13.71 1.98
N ALA A 4 6.40 13.51 1.73
CA ALA A 4 7.45 14.23 2.46
C ALA A 4 7.43 15.72 2.13
N ALA A 5 7.35 16.08 0.85
CA ALA A 5 7.20 17.48 0.41
C ALA A 5 5.94 18.14 0.99
N ARG A 6 4.84 17.40 1.09
CA ARG A 6 3.62 17.94 1.73
C ARG A 6 3.78 18.13 3.23
N VAL A 7 4.57 17.32 3.91
CA VAL A 7 4.92 17.54 5.31
C VAL A 7 5.79 18.80 5.44
N GLU A 8 6.79 18.99 4.58
CA GLU A 8 7.62 20.20 4.56
C GLU A 8 6.82 21.48 4.32
N GLU A 9 5.85 21.43 3.40
CA GLU A 9 4.97 22.55 3.10
C GLU A 9 4.24 23.09 4.36
N HIS A 10 3.87 22.19 5.27
CA HIS A 10 3.02 22.54 6.43
C HIS A 10 3.77 22.56 7.76
N HIS A 11 4.88 21.87 7.87
CA HIS A 11 5.64 21.75 9.12
C HIS A 11 7.04 22.35 9.06
N GLY A 12 7.54 22.76 7.88
CA GLY A 12 8.88 23.29 7.68
C GLY A 12 9.89 22.22 7.24
N ASN A 13 11.13 22.65 7.05
CA ASN A 13 12.19 21.86 6.47
C ASN A 13 12.50 20.59 7.27
N LEU A 14 12.51 19.43 6.62
CA LEU A 14 12.76 18.15 7.28
C LEU A 14 14.19 18.01 7.79
N ASP A 15 15.18 18.64 7.15
CA ASP A 15 16.55 18.63 7.64
C ASP A 15 16.70 19.39 8.96
N GLU A 16 15.97 20.50 9.14
CA GLU A 16 15.93 21.25 10.39
C GLU A 16 15.31 20.42 11.53
N HIS A 17 14.21 19.73 11.25
CA HIS A 17 13.59 18.79 12.18
C HIS A 17 14.53 17.62 12.53
N TYR A 18 15.30 17.13 11.54
CA TYR A 18 16.28 16.09 11.80
C TYR A 18 17.44 16.60 12.68
N ALA A 19 17.98 17.78 12.40
CA ALA A 19 19.05 18.38 13.18
C ALA A 19 18.63 18.73 14.62
N SER A 20 17.37 19.09 14.82
CA SER A 20 16.82 19.49 16.13
C SER A 20 16.66 18.28 17.07
N ASP A 21 15.89 17.27 16.67
CA ASP A 21 15.52 16.15 17.53
C ASP A 21 15.37 14.80 16.79
N ARG A 22 16.02 14.67 15.65
CA ARG A 22 15.89 13.50 14.76
C ARG A 22 14.44 13.23 14.36
N MET A 23 13.67 14.29 14.15
CA MET A 23 12.27 14.25 13.75
C MET A 23 11.31 13.69 14.81
N ALA A 24 11.73 13.52 16.06
CA ALA A 24 10.90 12.90 17.09
C ALA A 24 9.59 13.66 17.30
N SER A 25 9.67 14.98 17.49
CA SER A 25 8.50 15.86 17.67
C SER A 25 7.58 15.89 16.46
N LEU A 26 8.15 15.90 15.25
CA LEU A 26 7.36 15.87 14.01
C LEU A 26 6.63 14.54 13.86
N ILE A 27 7.30 13.41 14.11
CA ILE A 27 6.70 12.07 14.08
C ILE A 27 5.57 11.95 15.10
N ASP A 28 5.76 12.54 16.29
CA ASP A 28 4.73 12.54 17.34
C ASP A 28 3.50 13.35 16.94
N THR A 29 3.70 14.53 16.34
CA THR A 29 2.61 15.36 15.79
C THR A 29 1.79 14.63 14.70
N LEU A 30 2.40 13.69 13.98
CA LEU A 30 1.73 12.88 12.96
C LEU A 30 1.13 11.58 13.52
N ARG A 31 1.13 11.41 14.85
CA ARG A 31 0.47 10.25 15.48
C ARG A 31 -1.03 10.50 15.61
N TYR A 32 -1.78 9.48 15.24
CA TYR A 32 -3.22 9.42 15.46
C TYR A 32 -3.58 7.96 15.74
N SER A 33 -4.04 7.69 16.93
CA SER A 33 -4.29 6.33 17.40
C SER A 33 -5.68 5.84 17.00
N THR A 34 -5.93 4.54 17.15
CA THR A 34 -7.27 3.97 17.01
C THR A 34 -8.24 4.53 18.06
N ASP A 35 -7.73 4.92 19.24
CA ASP A 35 -8.52 5.59 20.28
C ASP A 35 -8.92 7.01 19.83
N ASP A 36 -8.02 7.76 19.21
CA ASP A 36 -8.32 9.08 18.63
C ASP A 36 -9.39 8.97 17.53
N LYS A 37 -9.30 7.92 16.68
CA LYS A 37 -10.30 7.62 15.65
C LYS A 37 -11.67 7.31 16.27
N ARG A 38 -11.72 6.48 17.31
CA ARG A 38 -12.96 6.12 18.02
C ARG A 38 -13.64 7.34 18.65
N HIS A 39 -12.86 8.28 19.15
CA HIS A 39 -13.38 9.51 19.77
C HIS A 39 -13.52 10.68 18.80
N ASN A 40 -13.33 10.45 17.51
CA ASN A 40 -13.44 11.48 16.45
C ASN A 40 -12.61 12.73 16.75
N ARG A 41 -11.38 12.56 17.31
CA ARG A 41 -10.51 13.68 17.65
C ARG A 41 -10.09 14.43 16.39
N PRO A 42 -9.91 15.75 16.47
CA PRO A 42 -9.47 16.54 15.31
C PRO A 42 -8.07 16.13 14.85
N ASN A 43 -7.76 16.42 13.58
CA ASN A 43 -6.44 16.22 13.01
C ASN A 43 -5.37 16.99 13.83
N PRO A 44 -4.39 16.30 14.46
CA PRO A 44 -3.35 16.96 15.25
C PRO A 44 -2.28 17.64 14.40
N SER A 45 -2.21 17.32 13.10
CA SER A 45 -1.23 17.91 12.19
C SER A 45 -1.75 19.19 11.55
N LYS A 46 -0.81 19.99 10.99
CA LYS A 46 -1.15 21.20 10.21
C LYS A 46 -1.53 20.86 8.75
N ILE A 47 -1.46 19.60 8.33
CA ILE A 47 -1.68 19.19 6.94
C ILE A 47 -3.19 19.13 6.68
N PRO A 48 -3.74 19.95 5.78
CA PRO A 48 -5.15 19.86 5.40
C PRO A 48 -5.36 18.68 4.45
N PHE A 49 -6.36 17.84 4.76
CA PHE A 49 -6.83 16.78 3.87
C PHE A 49 -8.26 16.42 4.22
N ASP A 50 -8.96 15.87 3.25
CA ASP A 50 -10.28 15.29 3.41
C ASP A 50 -10.18 13.77 3.64
N GLY A 51 -11.17 13.19 4.32
CA GLY A 51 -11.28 11.76 4.54
C GLY A 51 -10.62 11.26 5.82
N ASP A 52 -10.15 10.00 5.81
CA ASP A 52 -9.69 9.27 6.99
C ASP A 52 -8.38 9.84 7.57
N ILE A 53 -8.51 10.50 8.74
CA ILE A 53 -7.38 11.12 9.45
C ILE A 53 -6.33 10.06 9.81
N TYR A 54 -6.75 8.88 10.30
CA TYR A 54 -5.87 7.82 10.75
C TYR A 54 -4.94 7.33 9.62
N ASN A 55 -5.51 7.00 8.47
CA ASN A 55 -4.75 6.48 7.33
C ASN A 55 -3.86 7.55 6.68
N ASN A 56 -4.37 8.77 6.57
CA ASN A 56 -3.58 9.87 6.03
C ASN A 56 -2.37 10.19 6.90
N LEU A 57 -2.56 10.36 8.21
CA LEU A 57 -1.45 10.65 9.13
C LEU A 57 -0.46 9.49 9.24
N ALA A 58 -0.91 8.24 9.25
CA ALA A 58 -0.03 7.07 9.19
C ALA A 58 0.87 7.09 7.95
N SER A 59 0.34 7.50 6.80
CA SER A 59 1.09 7.62 5.55
C SER A 59 2.12 8.75 5.56
N TYR A 60 1.78 9.92 6.11
CA TYR A 60 2.72 11.03 6.27
C TYR A 60 3.81 10.69 7.28
N ARG A 61 3.45 10.08 8.42
CA ARG A 61 4.41 9.59 9.41
C ARG A 61 5.40 8.60 8.80
N ASN A 62 4.93 7.61 8.03
CA ASN A 62 5.80 6.65 7.35
C ASN A 62 6.77 7.32 6.37
N ALA A 63 6.36 8.39 5.68
CA ALA A 63 7.25 9.15 4.81
C ALA A 63 8.36 9.84 5.60
N VAL A 64 8.04 10.46 6.74
CA VAL A 64 9.02 11.10 7.65
C VAL A 64 9.95 10.06 8.28
N GLU A 65 9.46 8.92 8.71
CA GLU A 65 10.28 7.82 9.26
C GLU A 65 11.25 7.25 8.22
N ARG A 66 10.83 7.15 6.96
CA ARG A 66 11.73 6.74 5.86
C ARG A 66 12.82 7.78 5.60
N TYR A 67 12.46 9.06 5.62
CA TYR A 67 13.43 10.14 5.47
C TYR A 67 14.44 10.12 6.63
N ARG A 68 14.01 9.96 7.88
CA ARG A 68 14.87 9.80 9.04
C ARG A 68 15.84 8.64 8.88
N LYS A 69 15.35 7.46 8.47
CA LYS A 69 16.22 6.29 8.22
C LYS A 69 17.24 6.53 7.13
N LEU A 70 16.88 7.26 6.08
CA LEU A 70 17.82 7.65 5.03
C LEU A 70 18.91 8.56 5.59
N ARG A 71 18.55 9.57 6.37
CA ARG A 71 19.49 10.47 7.04
C ARG A 71 20.41 9.74 8.02
N ASP A 72 19.86 8.83 8.82
CA ASP A 72 20.64 7.98 9.75
C ASP A 72 21.65 7.08 8.98
N ALA A 73 21.27 6.56 7.81
CA ALA A 73 22.12 5.69 7.00
C ALA A 73 23.26 6.45 6.27
N VAL A 74 23.00 7.72 5.89
CA VAL A 74 24.01 8.57 5.22
C VAL A 74 25.02 9.13 6.21
N GLY A 75 24.67 9.19 7.52
CA GLY A 75 25.51 9.76 8.57
C GLY A 75 25.72 11.27 8.41
N ASP A 76 26.51 11.87 9.31
CA ASP A 76 26.97 13.27 9.22
C ASP A 76 28.12 13.44 8.20
N ALA A 77 28.01 12.80 7.02
CA ALA A 77 28.98 12.98 5.96
C ALA A 77 28.99 14.46 5.57
N VAL A 78 30.19 15.04 5.63
CA VAL A 78 30.46 16.44 5.29
C VAL A 78 29.80 16.76 3.95
N ASP A 79 29.05 17.85 3.92
CA ASP A 79 28.26 18.30 2.76
C ASP A 79 29.22 18.84 1.67
N THR A 80 29.84 17.92 0.91
CA THR A 80 30.69 18.25 -0.22
C THR A 80 29.85 18.33 -1.49
N PRO A 81 30.26 19.12 -2.51
CA PRO A 81 29.56 19.19 -3.79
C PRO A 81 29.33 17.81 -4.43
N GLU A 82 30.29 16.90 -4.29
CA GLU A 82 30.20 15.51 -4.76
C GLU A 82 29.11 14.71 -4.02
N THR A 83 28.95 14.95 -2.71
CA THR A 83 27.90 14.31 -1.88
C THR A 83 26.50 14.82 -2.25
N GLN A 84 26.40 16.10 -2.62
CA GLN A 84 25.13 16.70 -3.11
C GLN A 84 24.74 16.13 -4.47
N GLU A 85 25.67 15.95 -5.40
CA GLU A 85 25.41 15.37 -6.72
C GLU A 85 25.01 13.89 -6.63
N VAL A 86 25.67 13.11 -5.78
CA VAL A 86 25.30 11.72 -5.49
C VAL A 86 23.92 11.63 -4.83
N ARG A 87 23.59 12.56 -3.91
CA ARG A 87 22.27 12.64 -3.29
C ARG A 87 21.18 12.98 -4.31
N ALA A 88 21.43 13.96 -5.20
CA ALA A 88 20.48 14.35 -6.24
C ALA A 88 20.23 13.19 -7.23
N THR A 89 21.30 12.48 -7.63
CA THR A 89 21.20 11.31 -8.51
C THR A 89 20.45 10.15 -7.86
N LEU A 90 20.77 9.83 -6.60
CA LEU A 90 20.05 8.80 -5.83
C LEU A 90 18.58 9.18 -5.61
N ALA A 91 18.29 10.44 -5.30
CA ALA A 91 16.94 10.93 -5.13
C ALA A 91 16.13 10.80 -6.43
N ALA A 92 16.72 11.21 -7.57
CA ALA A 92 16.09 11.08 -8.89
C ALA A 92 15.83 9.61 -9.26
N THR A 93 16.79 8.72 -9.01
CA THR A 93 16.65 7.27 -9.27
C THR A 93 15.55 6.66 -8.39
N VAL A 94 15.50 7.02 -7.10
CA VAL A 94 14.45 6.57 -6.18
C VAL A 94 13.08 7.11 -6.58
N GLU A 95 12.99 8.36 -7.05
CA GLU A 95 11.74 8.95 -7.57
C GLU A 95 11.24 8.21 -8.80
N GLU A 96 12.14 7.89 -9.73
CA GLU A 96 11.80 7.15 -10.95
C GLU A 96 11.34 5.73 -10.62
N GLU A 97 12.06 5.00 -9.75
CA GLU A 97 11.65 3.65 -9.30
C GLU A 97 10.32 3.65 -8.54
N VAL A 98 10.08 4.64 -7.67
CA VAL A 98 8.82 4.78 -6.94
C VAL A 98 7.69 5.17 -7.89
N GLY A 99 7.94 6.09 -8.83
CA GLY A 99 6.97 6.48 -9.85
C GLY A 99 6.58 5.32 -10.76
N GLN A 100 7.56 4.54 -11.22
CA GLN A 100 7.34 3.33 -12.01
C GLN A 100 6.57 2.25 -11.22
N ARG A 101 6.88 2.05 -9.94
CA ARG A 101 6.13 1.13 -9.07
C ARG A 101 4.67 1.53 -8.89
N ILE A 102 4.42 2.80 -8.60
CA ILE A 102 3.04 3.32 -8.43
C ILE A 102 2.27 3.21 -9.74
N GLY A 103 2.91 3.50 -10.88
CA GLY A 103 2.32 3.30 -12.21
C GLY A 103 1.99 1.83 -12.46
N LEU A 104 2.95 0.95 -12.24
CA LEU A 104 2.76 -0.50 -12.41
C LEU A 104 1.68 -1.06 -11.46
N GLU A 105 1.61 -0.58 -10.23
CA GLU A 105 0.57 -0.99 -9.28
C GLU A 105 -0.83 -0.60 -9.77
N ARG A 106 -1.00 0.62 -10.25
CA ARG A 106 -2.27 1.10 -10.80
C ARG A 106 -2.67 0.36 -12.07
N ASP A 107 -1.73 0.18 -12.99
CA ASP A 107 -1.97 -0.51 -14.26
C ASP A 107 -2.33 -1.99 -14.03
N MET A 108 -1.68 -2.65 -13.10
CA MET A 108 -2.02 -4.01 -12.70
C MET A 108 -3.38 -4.12 -12.03
N GLN A 109 -3.78 -3.14 -11.22
CA GLN A 109 -5.10 -3.12 -10.60
C GLN A 109 -6.19 -2.96 -11.66
N ALA A 110 -5.98 -2.04 -12.62
CA ALA A 110 -6.89 -1.84 -13.73
C ALA A 110 -6.99 -3.11 -14.62
N ALA A 111 -5.86 -3.71 -14.97
CA ALA A 111 -5.82 -4.95 -15.74
C ALA A 111 -6.51 -6.10 -15.02
N LEU A 112 -6.31 -6.26 -13.70
CA LEU A 112 -6.96 -7.28 -12.89
C LEU A 112 -8.49 -7.13 -12.89
N ARG A 113 -8.99 -5.89 -12.82
CA ARG A 113 -10.43 -5.60 -12.87
C ARG A 113 -11.03 -5.93 -14.24
N ILE A 114 -10.34 -5.60 -15.33
CA ILE A 114 -10.77 -5.93 -16.69
C ILE A 114 -10.78 -7.45 -16.91
N GLU A 115 -9.77 -8.14 -16.42
CA GLU A 115 -9.55 -9.57 -16.64
C GLU A 115 -9.96 -10.43 -15.43
N ILE A 116 -10.94 -9.95 -14.66
CA ILE A 116 -11.31 -10.58 -13.38
C ILE A 116 -11.79 -12.04 -13.56
N GLU A 117 -12.39 -12.36 -14.70
CA GLU A 117 -12.84 -13.70 -15.02
C GLU A 117 -11.69 -14.71 -15.24
N GLN A 118 -10.47 -14.24 -15.54
CA GLN A 118 -9.29 -15.12 -15.62
C GLN A 118 -8.88 -15.68 -14.24
N LEU A 119 -9.24 -15.02 -13.15
CA LEU A 119 -9.03 -15.57 -11.82
C LEU A 119 -9.98 -16.72 -11.53
N GLU A 120 -11.24 -16.54 -11.87
CA GLU A 120 -12.29 -17.54 -11.69
C GLU A 120 -13.55 -17.07 -12.45
N THR A 121 -14.13 -17.95 -13.27
CA THR A 121 -15.30 -17.65 -14.10
C THR A 121 -16.54 -17.35 -13.25
N GLY A 122 -17.38 -16.43 -13.74
CA GLY A 122 -18.66 -16.07 -13.09
C GLY A 122 -18.51 -15.13 -11.91
N ARG A 123 -17.46 -14.31 -11.88
CA ARG A 123 -17.27 -13.26 -10.87
C ARG A 123 -17.92 -11.94 -11.27
N THR A 124 -18.49 -11.28 -10.29
CA THR A 124 -18.98 -9.91 -10.42
C THR A 124 -18.25 -9.00 -9.44
N ILE A 125 -17.68 -7.90 -9.94
CA ILE A 125 -17.09 -6.85 -9.09
C ILE A 125 -18.22 -6.13 -8.37
N ILE A 126 -18.07 -5.88 -7.05
CA ILE A 126 -19.10 -5.30 -6.19
C ILE A 126 -18.60 -4.09 -5.37
N ASP A 127 -17.44 -3.54 -5.72
CA ASP A 127 -16.81 -2.40 -5.03
C ASP A 127 -16.91 -1.08 -5.80
N ASP A 128 -17.82 -0.98 -6.77
CA ASP A 128 -18.07 0.21 -7.60
C ASP A 128 -16.82 0.75 -8.32
N GLY A 129 -15.82 -0.12 -8.53
CA GLY A 129 -14.56 0.22 -9.21
C GLY A 129 -13.52 0.90 -8.33
N ALA A 130 -13.76 1.00 -7.01
CA ALA A 130 -12.83 1.59 -6.03
C ALA A 130 -12.37 0.56 -4.99
N GLU A 131 -11.30 0.87 -4.27
CA GLU A 131 -10.84 0.07 -3.14
C GLU A 131 -11.88 0.13 -2.00
N ARG A 132 -12.23 -1.04 -1.46
CA ARG A 132 -13.14 -1.12 -0.31
C ARG A 132 -12.38 -0.85 0.98
N SER A 133 -12.83 0.14 1.75
CA SER A 133 -12.29 0.40 3.09
C SER A 133 -12.87 -0.57 4.10
N VAL A 134 -12.00 -1.16 4.93
CA VAL A 134 -12.33 -2.00 6.09
C VAL A 134 -11.45 -1.59 7.28
N ASP A 135 -11.69 -2.12 8.47
CA ASP A 135 -10.93 -1.74 9.67
C ASP A 135 -9.42 -2.05 9.53
N ALA A 136 -9.07 -3.16 8.90
CA ALA A 136 -7.68 -3.55 8.65
C ALA A 136 -6.99 -2.76 7.51
N GLY A 137 -7.71 -1.98 6.69
CA GLY A 137 -7.14 -1.18 5.60
C GLY A 137 -8.01 -1.08 4.37
N PHE A 138 -7.41 -1.24 3.19
CA PHE A 138 -8.09 -1.13 1.89
C PHE A 138 -7.92 -2.42 1.10
N ILE A 139 -9.03 -2.96 0.61
CA ILE A 139 -9.08 -4.16 -0.23
C ILE A 139 -8.95 -3.71 -1.69
N ASP A 140 -7.99 -4.28 -2.43
CA ASP A 140 -7.75 -3.91 -3.84
C ASP A 140 -8.98 -4.14 -4.74
N VAL A 141 -9.65 -5.30 -4.61
CA VAL A 141 -10.86 -5.64 -5.36
C VAL A 141 -11.78 -6.53 -4.52
N THR A 142 -13.07 -6.18 -4.49
CA THR A 142 -14.09 -7.01 -3.87
C THR A 142 -15.04 -7.55 -4.94
N THR A 143 -15.27 -8.85 -4.93
CA THR A 143 -16.13 -9.51 -5.91
C THR A 143 -17.14 -10.44 -5.24
N ARG A 144 -18.12 -10.88 -6.01
CA ARG A 144 -19.02 -11.97 -5.64
C ARG A 144 -18.85 -13.12 -6.63
N ASP A 145 -18.70 -14.35 -6.14
CA ASP A 145 -18.59 -15.52 -6.99
C ASP A 145 -19.99 -16.02 -7.45
N ALA A 146 -20.01 -17.02 -8.34
CA ALA A 146 -21.24 -17.58 -8.90
C ALA A 146 -22.20 -18.18 -7.83
N SER A 147 -21.69 -18.51 -6.64
CA SER A 147 -22.50 -19.00 -5.50
C SER A 147 -23.06 -17.85 -4.64
N GLY A 148 -22.72 -16.59 -4.94
CA GLY A 148 -23.10 -15.43 -4.17
C GLY A 148 -22.17 -15.14 -2.98
N THR A 149 -21.05 -15.86 -2.83
CA THR A 149 -20.09 -15.64 -1.76
C THR A 149 -19.20 -14.44 -2.06
N THR A 150 -19.02 -13.56 -1.08
CA THR A 150 -18.09 -12.42 -1.18
C THR A 150 -16.65 -12.90 -1.19
N VAL A 151 -15.86 -12.38 -2.14
CA VAL A 151 -14.45 -12.73 -2.34
C VAL A 151 -13.58 -11.49 -2.29
N VAL A 152 -12.68 -11.46 -1.33
CA VAL A 152 -11.65 -10.46 -1.14
C VAL A 152 -10.46 -10.81 -2.03
N ILE A 153 -9.99 -9.86 -2.81
CA ILE A 153 -8.81 -10.02 -3.67
C ILE A 153 -7.77 -9.00 -3.28
N GLU A 154 -6.59 -9.49 -2.92
CA GLU A 154 -5.41 -8.69 -2.61
C GLU A 154 -4.33 -8.99 -3.63
N ARG A 155 -3.67 -7.95 -4.15
CA ARG A 155 -2.66 -8.03 -5.19
C ARG A 155 -1.30 -7.55 -4.68
N LYS A 156 -0.25 -8.23 -5.10
CA LYS A 156 1.13 -7.80 -4.91
C LYS A 156 1.84 -7.75 -6.27
N THR A 157 2.49 -6.64 -6.57
CA THR A 157 3.25 -6.43 -7.81
C THR A 157 4.51 -7.29 -7.92
N GLY A 158 4.92 -7.89 -6.81
CA GLY A 158 6.09 -8.76 -6.71
C GLY A 158 5.81 -10.07 -6.00
N PRO A 159 6.87 -10.70 -5.45
CA PRO A 159 6.73 -11.88 -4.60
C PRO A 159 5.89 -11.59 -3.35
N ALA A 160 4.95 -12.46 -3.03
CA ALA A 160 4.11 -12.37 -1.85
C ALA A 160 4.57 -13.34 -0.76
N GLY A 161 4.82 -12.82 0.44
CA GLY A 161 5.24 -13.56 1.61
C GLY A 161 4.13 -13.68 2.67
N GLN A 162 4.49 -14.20 3.85
CA GLN A 162 3.55 -14.41 4.96
C GLN A 162 2.80 -13.13 5.39
N ARG A 163 3.41 -11.93 5.22
CA ARG A 163 2.76 -10.65 5.56
C ARG A 163 1.55 -10.38 4.67
N ALA A 164 1.65 -10.73 3.38
CA ALA A 164 0.53 -10.57 2.45
C ALA A 164 -0.60 -11.56 2.78
N VAL A 165 -0.27 -12.77 3.25
CA VAL A 165 -1.26 -13.73 3.74
C VAL A 165 -1.95 -13.19 5.00
N ALA A 166 -1.21 -12.65 5.97
CA ALA A 166 -1.80 -12.05 7.16
C ALA A 166 -2.71 -10.86 6.82
N GLN A 167 -2.31 -10.02 5.87
CA GLN A 167 -3.08 -8.87 5.41
C GLN A 167 -4.43 -9.30 4.82
N ILE A 168 -4.44 -10.22 3.87
CA ILE A 168 -5.70 -10.67 3.24
C ILE A 168 -6.60 -11.40 4.24
N LEU A 169 -6.04 -12.15 5.19
CA LEU A 169 -6.83 -12.79 6.24
C LEU A 169 -7.50 -11.77 7.18
N SER A 170 -6.83 -10.66 7.50
CA SER A 170 -7.44 -9.56 8.25
C SER A 170 -8.61 -8.95 7.48
N TYR A 171 -8.44 -8.70 6.18
CA TYR A 171 -9.52 -8.20 5.32
C TYR A 171 -10.70 -9.18 5.23
N MET A 172 -10.40 -10.47 5.07
CA MET A 172 -11.45 -11.50 5.07
C MET A 172 -12.20 -11.54 6.39
N GLY A 173 -11.50 -11.34 7.53
CA GLY A 173 -12.10 -11.28 8.85
C GLY A 173 -13.07 -10.10 9.01
N ASP A 174 -12.63 -8.89 8.59
CA ASP A 174 -13.47 -7.69 8.64
C ASP A 174 -14.72 -7.84 7.77
N VAL A 175 -14.55 -8.31 6.53
CA VAL A 175 -15.68 -8.54 5.61
C VAL A 175 -16.61 -9.62 6.15
N ALA A 176 -16.10 -10.69 6.75
CA ALA A 176 -16.92 -11.75 7.32
C ALA A 176 -17.76 -11.26 8.52
N ALA A 177 -17.27 -10.27 9.26
CA ALA A 177 -18.03 -9.65 10.35
C ALA A 177 -19.19 -8.77 9.83
N GLU A 178 -19.08 -8.25 8.61
CA GLU A 178 -20.13 -7.44 7.97
C GLU A 178 -21.16 -8.29 7.20
N GLU A 179 -20.79 -9.50 6.76
CA GLU A 179 -21.65 -10.40 5.97
C GLU A 179 -22.54 -11.25 6.87
N GLU A 180 -23.83 -11.27 6.63
CA GLU A 180 -24.80 -12.07 7.41
C GLU A 180 -24.49 -13.57 7.40
N SER A 181 -23.93 -14.09 6.30
CA SER A 181 -23.52 -15.49 6.18
C SER A 181 -22.23 -15.81 6.92
N GLY A 182 -21.41 -14.81 7.25
CA GLY A 182 -20.08 -14.95 7.79
C GLY A 182 -19.10 -15.68 6.84
N LYS A 183 -19.50 -15.97 5.59
CA LYS A 183 -18.71 -16.73 4.61
C LYS A 183 -18.02 -15.79 3.65
N VAL A 184 -16.70 -15.77 3.70
CA VAL A 184 -15.84 -14.98 2.82
C VAL A 184 -14.72 -15.85 2.29
N ARG A 185 -14.38 -15.67 1.02
CA ARG A 185 -13.20 -16.27 0.38
C ARG A 185 -12.15 -15.19 0.11
N GLY A 186 -10.90 -15.60 0.01
CA GLY A 186 -9.79 -14.72 -0.36
C GLY A 186 -9.03 -15.24 -1.57
N ILE A 187 -8.53 -14.32 -2.40
CA ILE A 187 -7.55 -14.61 -3.45
C ILE A 187 -6.38 -13.65 -3.30
N LEU A 188 -5.22 -14.21 -2.97
CA LEU A 188 -3.97 -13.46 -2.98
C LEU A 188 -3.27 -13.64 -4.33
N VAL A 189 -3.08 -12.54 -5.05
CA VAL A 189 -2.44 -12.50 -6.37
C VAL A 189 -1.01 -11.99 -6.23
N GLY A 190 -0.04 -12.68 -6.81
CA GLY A 190 1.38 -12.30 -6.77
C GLY A 190 2.18 -12.90 -7.91
N SER A 191 3.38 -12.36 -8.20
CA SER A 191 4.27 -12.93 -9.23
C SER A 191 4.85 -14.28 -8.78
N SER A 192 5.03 -14.46 -7.47
CA SER A 192 5.44 -15.71 -6.83
C SER A 192 5.06 -15.71 -5.35
N PHE A 193 5.18 -16.86 -4.70
CA PHE A 193 4.88 -17.01 -3.26
C PHE A 193 6.03 -17.73 -2.57
N ASP A 194 6.47 -17.23 -1.43
CA ASP A 194 7.47 -17.90 -0.61
C ASP A 194 6.91 -19.17 0.08
N ALA A 195 7.80 -19.95 0.69
CA ALA A 195 7.43 -21.20 1.36
C ALA A 195 6.47 -20.97 2.55
N LYS A 196 6.66 -19.84 3.26
CA LYS A 196 5.82 -19.51 4.43
C LYS A 196 4.41 -19.10 4.02
N ALA A 197 4.28 -18.29 2.95
CA ALA A 197 2.98 -17.94 2.38
C ALA A 197 2.21 -19.18 1.92
N LYS A 198 2.88 -20.10 1.17
CA LYS A 198 2.28 -21.35 0.73
C LYS A 198 1.86 -22.24 1.89
N ALA A 199 2.69 -22.32 2.95
CA ALA A 199 2.38 -23.12 4.14
C ALA A 199 1.16 -22.55 4.88
N ALA A 200 1.12 -21.22 5.10
CA ALA A 200 0.00 -20.56 5.76
C ALA A 200 -1.32 -20.69 4.97
N ALA A 201 -1.28 -20.47 3.66
CA ALA A 201 -2.47 -20.59 2.81
C ALA A 201 -3.07 -22.00 2.78
N ARG A 202 -2.24 -23.07 2.88
CA ARG A 202 -2.74 -24.46 2.97
C ARG A 202 -3.61 -24.71 4.20
N MET A 203 -3.43 -23.95 5.26
CA MET A 203 -4.21 -24.09 6.51
C MET A 203 -5.53 -23.32 6.46
N VAL A 204 -5.79 -22.55 5.39
CA VAL A 204 -6.99 -21.72 5.23
C VAL A 204 -7.68 -22.11 3.92
N PRO A 205 -8.63 -23.06 3.94
CA PRO A 205 -9.30 -23.58 2.72
C PRO A 205 -10.03 -22.49 1.90
N SER A 206 -10.44 -21.41 2.53
CA SER A 206 -11.09 -20.25 1.90
C SER A 206 -10.10 -19.28 1.23
N LEU A 207 -8.77 -19.47 1.37
CA LEU A 207 -7.75 -18.62 0.76
C LEU A 207 -7.07 -19.35 -0.42
N ILE A 208 -7.09 -18.71 -1.59
CA ILE A 208 -6.44 -19.22 -2.80
C ILE A 208 -5.27 -18.31 -3.17
N LEU A 209 -4.14 -18.90 -3.55
CA LEU A 209 -3.00 -18.20 -4.12
C LEU A 209 -3.06 -18.27 -5.64
N ARG A 210 -3.02 -17.14 -6.34
CA ARG A 210 -2.99 -17.04 -7.80
C ARG A 210 -1.71 -16.36 -8.27
N LYS A 211 -0.97 -17.02 -9.13
CA LYS A 211 0.23 -16.45 -9.75
C LYS A 211 -0.16 -15.75 -11.05
N TYR A 212 0.32 -14.52 -11.25
CA TYR A 212 0.20 -13.83 -12.53
C TYR A 212 1.52 -13.85 -13.30
N SER A 213 1.44 -13.60 -14.61
CA SER A 213 2.58 -13.31 -15.48
C SER A 213 2.20 -12.22 -16.48
N VAL A 214 3.17 -11.39 -16.89
CA VAL A 214 2.99 -10.36 -17.92
C VAL A 214 3.61 -10.88 -19.22
N ARG A 215 2.89 -10.70 -20.34
CA ARG A 215 3.38 -11.01 -21.68
C ARG A 215 3.33 -9.73 -22.51
N PHE A 216 4.44 -9.40 -23.14
CA PHE A 216 4.51 -8.32 -24.14
C PHE A 216 4.20 -8.86 -25.53
N LEU A 217 3.36 -8.18 -26.27
CA LEU A 217 3.09 -8.43 -27.68
C LEU A 217 3.62 -7.25 -28.45
N PHE A 218 4.46 -7.51 -29.46
CA PHE A 218 4.99 -6.50 -30.34
C PHE A 218 4.34 -6.63 -31.72
N SER A 219 3.97 -5.53 -32.32
CA SER A 219 3.49 -5.45 -33.71
C SER A 219 4.33 -4.43 -34.46
N ASP A 220 4.43 -4.61 -35.78
CA ASP A 220 5.13 -3.63 -36.64
C ASP A 220 4.41 -2.30 -36.59
N GLY A 221 5.15 -1.22 -36.25
CA GLY A 221 4.65 0.13 -36.10
C GLY A 221 4.47 0.89 -37.44
N HIS A 222 4.41 0.19 -38.55
CA HIS A 222 4.19 0.80 -39.87
C HIS A 222 2.69 0.84 -40.16
N ALA A 223 2.13 2.05 -40.06
CA ALA A 223 0.88 2.45 -40.67
C ALA A 223 1.17 3.49 -41.76
#